data_7a8bd28d1d5ed7892d4ab003ed10a399
#
_entry.id   7a8bd28d1d5ed7892d4ab003ed10a399
#
_cell.length_a   1.000
_cell.length_b   1.000
_cell.length_c   1.000
_cell.angle_alpha   90.00
_cell.angle_beta   90.00
_cell.angle_gamma   90.00
#
_symmetry.space_group_name_H-M   'P 1'
#
loop_
_entity.id
_entity.type
_entity.pdbx_description
1 polymer ?
#
loop_
_entity_poly.entity_id
_entity_poly.type
_entity_poly.pdbx_seq_one_letter_code
_entity_poly.pdbx_strand_id
1 'polypeptide(L)'
;MEEGLHTRFQLMFKILISLFLFIFLLNNSNAEIVKIFEFTDLEISNLEVRKVRGADNKTDYSIGSNENGNYLKAIANNAASGLGKKIKIDLNKTPFINITWKIEKDLPGIKENTKKGHDFAARVFVIKKTGATLLSNRAINYVFSSNSEVGFNSPSPYTKKSIDNVLSSTKNNLNKWITVKANVKKDFKKFHDLDVNQLDGLAIMSDTDNSKMKSIAYYQNIFFSAD
;
A
#
# COMPACT_ATOMS: atom_id res chain seq x y z
N MET A 1 -21.28 -8.19 66.53
CA MET A 1 -21.02 -9.16 65.43
C MET A 1 -21.60 -8.70 64.08
N GLU A 2 -22.62 -7.89 64.02
CA GLU A 2 -23.26 -7.40 62.78
C GLU A 2 -22.49 -6.31 62.03
N GLU A 3 -21.82 -5.37 62.72
CA GLU A 3 -21.07 -4.28 62.04
C GLU A 3 -19.90 -4.76 61.19
N GLY A 4 -19.23 -5.84 61.58
CA GLY A 4 -18.12 -6.39 60.80
C GLY A 4 -18.55 -7.09 59.49
N LEU A 5 -19.77 -7.58 59.47
CA LEU A 5 -20.33 -8.26 58.28
C LEU A 5 -20.74 -7.24 57.20
N HIS A 6 -21.32 -6.11 57.62
CA HIS A 6 -21.74 -5.04 56.72
C HIS A 6 -20.56 -4.35 56.04
N THR A 7 -19.48 -4.11 56.79
CA THR A 7 -18.24 -3.49 56.27
C THR A 7 -17.54 -4.41 55.25
N ARG A 8 -17.51 -5.72 55.51
CA ARG A 8 -16.96 -6.72 54.58
C ARG A 8 -17.77 -6.82 53.27
N PHE A 9 -19.09 -6.75 53.37
CA PHE A 9 -19.99 -6.78 52.24
C PHE A 9 -19.84 -5.54 51.36
N GLN A 10 -19.71 -4.34 51.95
CA GLN A 10 -19.46 -3.11 51.19
C GLN A 10 -18.07 -3.11 50.52
N LEU A 11 -17.05 -3.67 51.18
CA LEU A 11 -15.72 -3.78 50.60
C LEU A 11 -15.69 -4.74 49.39
N MET A 12 -16.33 -5.91 49.55
CA MET A 12 -16.47 -6.86 48.43
C MET A 12 -17.26 -6.29 47.24
N PHE A 13 -18.32 -5.53 47.50
CA PHE A 13 -19.13 -4.88 46.46
C PHE A 13 -18.34 -3.82 45.72
N LYS A 14 -17.52 -3.02 46.41
CA LYS A 14 -16.60 -2.03 45.81
C LYS A 14 -15.51 -2.70 44.96
N ILE A 15 -14.96 -3.84 45.40
CA ILE A 15 -13.96 -4.61 44.66
C ILE A 15 -14.60 -5.23 43.39
N LEU A 16 -15.82 -5.77 43.50
CA LEU A 16 -16.55 -6.31 42.35
C LEU A 16 -16.88 -5.22 41.29
N ILE A 17 -17.32 -4.03 41.74
CA ILE A 17 -17.58 -2.90 40.83
C ILE A 17 -16.28 -2.42 40.19
N SER A 18 -15.18 -2.34 40.94
CA SER A 18 -13.87 -1.98 40.39
C SER A 18 -13.36 -2.99 39.37
N LEU A 19 -13.54 -4.29 39.63
CA LEU A 19 -13.18 -5.36 38.71
C LEU A 19 -14.06 -5.34 37.47
N PHE A 20 -15.35 -5.06 37.60
CA PHE A 20 -16.29 -4.95 36.46
C PHE A 20 -16.00 -3.71 35.61
N LEU A 21 -15.63 -2.57 36.19
CA LEU A 21 -15.16 -1.38 35.48
C LEU A 21 -13.84 -1.65 34.74
N PHE A 22 -12.92 -2.42 35.34
CA PHE A 22 -11.64 -2.75 34.71
C PHE A 22 -11.79 -3.70 33.52
N ILE A 23 -12.76 -4.64 33.57
CA ILE A 23 -13.08 -5.53 32.46
C ILE A 23 -13.74 -4.76 31.29
N PHE A 24 -14.51 -3.70 31.59
CA PHE A 24 -15.12 -2.86 30.53
C PHE A 24 -14.13 -1.94 29.85
N LEU A 25 -12.93 -1.69 30.41
CA LEU A 25 -11.85 -0.90 29.81
C LEU A 25 -10.95 -1.72 28.88
N LEU A 26 -11.11 -3.05 28.84
CA LEU A 26 -10.54 -3.90 27.80
C LEU A 26 -11.44 -3.86 26.55
N ASN A 27 -11.79 -2.67 26.09
CA ASN A 27 -12.27 -2.52 24.73
C ASN A 27 -11.12 -2.95 23.83
N ASN A 28 -11.21 -4.15 23.27
CA ASN A 28 -10.48 -4.54 22.09
C ASN A 28 -10.85 -3.52 21.00
N SER A 29 -10.08 -2.46 20.88
CA SER A 29 -10.14 -1.65 19.67
C SER A 29 -9.62 -2.56 18.56
N ASN A 30 -10.52 -3.27 17.89
CA ASN A 30 -10.17 -3.87 16.61
C ASN A 30 -9.63 -2.73 15.77
N ALA A 31 -8.33 -2.74 15.50
CA ALA A 31 -7.71 -1.74 14.64
C ALA A 31 -8.51 -1.71 13.33
N GLU A 32 -8.99 -0.53 12.96
CA GLU A 32 -9.78 -0.39 11.72
C GLU A 32 -8.90 -0.80 10.54
N ILE A 33 -9.32 -1.83 9.79
CA ILE A 33 -8.64 -2.34 8.61
C ILE A 33 -9.55 -2.12 7.41
N VAL A 34 -9.02 -1.44 6.39
CA VAL A 34 -9.72 -1.21 5.12
C VAL A 34 -8.99 -1.94 4.00
N LYS A 35 -9.47 -3.11 3.63
CA LYS A 35 -8.94 -3.86 2.48
C LYS A 35 -9.20 -3.12 1.18
N ILE A 36 -8.22 -3.09 0.29
CA ILE A 36 -8.32 -2.39 -0.99
C ILE A 36 -8.55 -3.37 -2.13
N PHE A 37 -7.84 -4.49 -2.16
CA PHE A 37 -7.99 -5.53 -3.17
C PHE A 37 -8.20 -6.90 -2.51
N GLU A 38 -9.13 -7.67 -3.05
CA GLU A 38 -9.38 -9.08 -2.72
C GLU A 38 -8.70 -10.02 -3.73
N PHE A 39 -8.23 -9.46 -4.86
CA PHE A 39 -7.62 -10.20 -5.97
C PHE A 39 -8.46 -11.39 -6.42
N THR A 40 -9.76 -11.16 -6.63
CA THR A 40 -10.66 -12.14 -7.25
C THR A 40 -10.77 -11.86 -8.76
N ASP A 41 -11.09 -12.89 -9.55
CA ASP A 41 -11.31 -12.72 -11.00
C ASP A 41 -12.40 -11.70 -11.30
N LEU A 42 -13.48 -11.70 -10.51
CA LEU A 42 -14.56 -10.72 -10.64
C LEU A 42 -14.08 -9.30 -10.35
N GLU A 43 -13.25 -9.08 -9.33
CA GLU A 43 -12.71 -7.76 -9.04
C GLU A 43 -11.84 -7.27 -10.18
N ILE A 44 -10.91 -8.11 -10.64
CA ILE A 44 -9.94 -7.73 -11.70
C ILE A 44 -10.65 -7.50 -13.04
N SER A 45 -11.66 -8.28 -13.39
CA SER A 45 -12.46 -8.08 -14.61
C SER A 45 -13.21 -6.74 -14.63
N ASN A 46 -13.54 -6.21 -13.46
CA ASN A 46 -14.20 -4.90 -13.30
C ASN A 46 -13.22 -3.72 -13.23
N LEU A 47 -11.90 -3.97 -13.15
CA LEU A 47 -10.89 -2.92 -13.17
C LEU A 47 -10.44 -2.62 -14.60
N GLU A 48 -10.34 -1.33 -14.91
CA GLU A 48 -9.80 -0.91 -16.19
C GLU A 48 -8.27 -1.07 -16.20
N VAL A 49 -7.77 -1.95 -17.08
CA VAL A 49 -6.32 -2.03 -17.36
C VAL A 49 -5.92 -0.85 -18.25
N ARG A 50 -5.34 0.18 -17.67
CA ARG A 50 -4.92 1.39 -18.38
C ARG A 50 -3.48 1.25 -18.87
N LYS A 51 -3.31 1.13 -20.20
CA LYS A 51 -1.99 1.18 -20.82
C LYS A 51 -1.38 2.57 -20.64
N VAL A 52 -0.11 2.63 -20.33
CA VAL A 52 0.65 3.90 -20.28
C VAL A 52 0.82 4.43 -21.70
N ARG A 53 0.67 5.76 -21.86
CA ARG A 53 0.84 6.40 -23.15
C ARG A 53 2.29 6.23 -23.64
N GLY A 54 2.46 5.66 -24.83
CA GLY A 54 3.77 5.40 -25.44
C GLY A 54 4.33 4.01 -25.16
N ALA A 55 3.74 3.23 -24.23
CA ALA A 55 4.14 1.84 -24.06
C ALA A 55 3.72 0.99 -25.28
N ASP A 56 4.56 0.02 -25.65
CA ASP A 56 4.27 -0.89 -26.78
C ASP A 56 3.16 -1.88 -26.38
N ASN A 57 3.27 -2.47 -25.21
CA ASN A 57 2.39 -3.52 -24.71
C ASN A 57 1.74 -3.16 -23.38
N LYS A 58 0.68 -3.88 -23.01
CA LYS A 58 0.12 -3.91 -21.66
C LYS A 58 0.84 -4.98 -20.85
N THR A 59 0.96 -4.75 -19.55
CA THR A 59 1.35 -5.77 -18.57
C THR A 59 0.26 -6.82 -18.48
N ASP A 60 0.65 -8.10 -18.46
CA ASP A 60 -0.26 -9.23 -18.28
C ASP A 60 -0.53 -9.40 -16.78
N TYR A 61 -1.80 -9.36 -16.39
CA TYR A 61 -2.25 -9.58 -15.03
C TYR A 61 -3.08 -10.86 -14.92
N SER A 62 -2.77 -11.69 -13.94
CA SER A 62 -3.51 -12.91 -13.64
C SER A 62 -3.64 -13.12 -12.14
N ILE A 63 -4.70 -13.82 -11.73
CA ILE A 63 -4.94 -14.17 -10.34
C ILE A 63 -4.36 -15.56 -10.06
N GLY A 64 -3.79 -15.72 -8.88
CA GLY A 64 -3.41 -16.98 -8.29
C GLY A 64 -3.72 -17.01 -6.80
N SER A 65 -3.48 -18.11 -6.15
CA SER A 65 -3.69 -18.27 -4.71
C SER A 65 -2.55 -19.05 -4.06
N ASN A 66 -2.35 -18.80 -2.77
CA ASN A 66 -1.45 -19.54 -1.90
C ASN A 66 -2.12 -19.71 -0.51
N GLU A 67 -1.42 -20.24 0.46
CA GLU A 67 -1.90 -20.41 1.83
C GLU A 67 -2.37 -19.13 2.53
N ASN A 68 -1.86 -17.95 2.08
CA ASN A 68 -2.21 -16.65 2.63
C ASN A 68 -3.32 -15.93 1.83
N GLY A 69 -3.95 -16.60 0.87
CA GLY A 69 -5.06 -16.10 0.06
C GLY A 69 -4.67 -15.77 -1.39
N ASN A 70 -5.52 -15.00 -2.06
CA ASN A 70 -5.32 -14.64 -3.45
C ASN A 70 -4.21 -13.61 -3.62
N TYR A 71 -3.57 -13.64 -4.78
CA TYR A 71 -2.58 -12.66 -5.21
C TYR A 71 -2.77 -12.29 -6.68
N LEU A 72 -2.33 -11.10 -7.05
CA LEU A 72 -2.19 -10.66 -8.44
C LEU A 72 -0.76 -10.95 -8.90
N LYS A 73 -0.61 -11.72 -9.97
CA LYS A 73 0.65 -11.88 -10.72
C LYS A 73 0.69 -10.88 -11.86
N ALA A 74 1.80 -10.15 -11.98
CA ALA A 74 2.05 -9.19 -13.03
C ALA A 74 3.29 -9.60 -13.84
N ILE A 75 3.16 -9.74 -15.16
CA ILE A 75 4.26 -9.99 -16.08
C ILE A 75 4.35 -8.80 -17.04
N ALA A 76 5.38 -7.99 -16.88
CA ALA A 76 5.69 -6.90 -17.80
C ALA A 76 6.85 -7.33 -18.73
N ASN A 77 6.64 -7.27 -20.03
CA ASN A 77 7.64 -7.57 -21.06
C ASN A 77 7.60 -6.47 -22.12
N ASN A 78 8.51 -5.50 -22.05
CA ASN A 78 8.43 -4.25 -22.80
C ASN A 78 7.01 -3.68 -22.76
N ALA A 79 6.48 -3.56 -21.55
CA ALA A 79 5.07 -3.30 -21.28
C ALA A 79 4.89 -2.34 -20.11
N ALA A 80 3.80 -1.57 -20.16
CA ALA A 80 3.37 -0.78 -19.03
C ALA A 80 1.85 -0.60 -19.02
N SER A 81 1.23 -1.02 -17.94
CA SER A 81 -0.16 -0.71 -17.64
C SER A 81 -0.42 -0.77 -16.15
N GLY A 82 -1.47 -0.08 -15.70
CA GLY A 82 -1.87 -0.03 -14.33
C GLY A 82 -3.32 -0.47 -14.11
N LEU A 83 -3.59 -1.03 -12.94
CA LEU A 83 -4.92 -1.34 -12.43
C LEU A 83 -5.29 -0.29 -11.39
N GLY A 84 -6.21 0.61 -11.75
CA GLY A 84 -6.62 1.73 -10.89
C GLY A 84 -7.97 1.51 -10.23
N LYS A 85 -8.07 1.89 -8.97
CA LYS A 85 -9.31 1.87 -8.19
C LYS A 85 -9.59 3.25 -7.59
N LYS A 86 -10.78 3.80 -7.82
CA LYS A 86 -11.24 4.98 -7.09
C LYS A 86 -11.58 4.54 -5.68
N ILE A 87 -11.00 5.18 -4.69
CA ILE A 87 -11.22 4.87 -3.28
C ILE A 87 -11.41 6.17 -2.49
N LYS A 88 -12.00 6.03 -1.30
CA LYS A 88 -12.08 7.11 -0.31
C LYS A 88 -11.57 6.53 1.01
N ILE A 89 -10.34 6.86 1.38
CA ILE A 89 -9.70 6.41 2.62
C ILE A 89 -9.50 7.61 3.53
N ASP A 90 -10.06 7.55 4.74
CA ASP A 90 -9.84 8.54 5.79
C ASP A 90 -8.49 8.29 6.47
N LEU A 91 -7.50 9.10 6.11
CA LEU A 91 -6.15 9.01 6.66
C LEU A 91 -6.04 9.52 8.11
N ASN A 92 -7.11 10.07 8.70
CA ASN A 92 -7.13 10.36 10.14
C ASN A 92 -7.42 9.09 10.94
N LYS A 93 -8.13 8.12 10.34
CA LYS A 93 -8.46 6.84 10.96
C LYS A 93 -7.46 5.76 10.62
N THR A 94 -7.15 5.62 9.32
CA THR A 94 -6.28 4.56 8.79
C THR A 94 -5.14 5.17 7.96
N PRO A 95 -4.13 5.79 8.59
CA PRO A 95 -3.05 6.46 7.87
C PRO A 95 -2.01 5.53 7.25
N PHE A 96 -1.96 4.25 7.69
CA PHE A 96 -0.93 3.33 7.25
C PHE A 96 -1.41 2.44 6.11
N ILE A 97 -0.71 2.49 4.97
CA ILE A 97 -0.84 1.47 3.94
C ILE A 97 0.07 0.29 4.25
N ASN A 98 -0.46 -0.92 4.11
CA ASN A 98 0.28 -2.17 4.20
C ASN A 98 0.25 -2.84 2.83
N ILE A 99 1.41 -3.29 2.35
CA ILE A 99 1.57 -3.90 1.02
C ILE A 99 2.37 -5.18 1.19
N THR A 100 1.79 -6.32 0.82
CA THR A 100 2.51 -7.58 0.70
C THR A 100 2.78 -7.83 -0.77
N TRP A 101 4.05 -7.98 -1.13
CA TRP A 101 4.50 -8.16 -2.50
C TRP A 101 5.72 -9.08 -2.62
N LYS A 102 5.98 -9.55 -3.83
CA LYS A 102 7.16 -10.34 -4.18
C LYS A 102 7.62 -9.97 -5.59
N ILE A 103 8.92 -9.88 -5.80
CA ILE A 103 9.52 -9.82 -7.14
C ILE A 103 10.22 -11.16 -7.40
N GLU A 104 9.82 -11.86 -8.46
CA GLU A 104 10.45 -13.09 -8.96
C GLU A 104 11.54 -12.77 -9.98
N LYS A 105 11.27 -11.80 -10.86
CA LYS A 105 12.24 -11.30 -11.83
C LYS A 105 12.30 -9.78 -11.77
N ASP A 106 13.48 -9.28 -11.44
CA ASP A 106 13.76 -7.85 -11.27
C ASP A 106 14.37 -7.20 -12.53
N LEU A 107 14.79 -5.95 -12.39
CA LEU A 107 15.30 -5.08 -13.45
C LEU A 107 16.70 -4.57 -13.08
N PRO A 108 17.73 -5.43 -13.09
CA PRO A 108 19.07 -5.03 -12.66
C PRO A 108 19.71 -4.03 -13.61
N GLY A 109 20.53 -3.10 -13.07
CA GLY A 109 21.39 -2.20 -13.82
C GLY A 109 20.71 -0.99 -14.46
N ILE A 110 19.39 -0.80 -14.28
CA ILE A 110 18.70 0.41 -14.74
C ILE A 110 18.85 1.56 -13.73
N LYS A 111 18.79 2.80 -14.21
CA LYS A 111 18.79 4.01 -13.39
C LYS A 111 17.34 4.48 -13.20
N GLU A 112 16.67 3.98 -12.16
CA GLU A 112 15.23 4.15 -11.91
C GLU A 112 14.78 5.62 -11.79
N ASN A 113 15.67 6.54 -11.42
CA ASN A 113 15.39 7.97 -11.32
C ASN A 113 15.60 8.76 -12.63
N THR A 114 15.76 8.06 -13.77
CA THR A 114 15.91 8.67 -15.10
C THR A 114 14.79 8.21 -16.04
N LYS A 115 14.42 9.02 -17.04
CA LYS A 115 13.38 8.64 -17.99
C LYS A 115 13.66 7.30 -18.70
N LYS A 116 14.92 7.01 -19.01
CA LYS A 116 15.31 5.77 -19.70
C LYS A 116 15.19 4.51 -18.82
N GLY A 117 15.26 4.66 -17.52
CA GLY A 117 15.23 3.53 -16.58
C GLY A 117 14.11 3.63 -15.55
N HIS A 118 13.08 4.46 -15.76
CA HIS A 118 11.99 4.65 -14.81
C HIS A 118 10.97 3.50 -14.88
N ASP A 119 11.46 2.29 -14.66
CA ASP A 119 10.68 1.06 -14.62
C ASP A 119 10.79 0.42 -13.24
N PHE A 120 9.69 -0.15 -12.76
CA PHE A 120 9.65 -0.88 -11.51
C PHE A 120 8.86 -2.17 -11.68
N ALA A 121 9.45 -3.28 -11.25
CA ALA A 121 8.76 -4.57 -11.29
C ALA A 121 7.48 -4.57 -10.45
N ALA A 122 7.48 -3.82 -9.34
CA ALA A 122 6.28 -3.64 -8.52
C ALA A 122 6.20 -2.23 -7.95
N ARG A 123 5.02 -1.60 -8.09
CA ARG A 123 4.70 -0.31 -7.49
C ARG A 123 3.21 -0.15 -7.17
N VAL A 124 2.94 0.63 -6.12
CA VAL A 124 1.60 0.99 -5.67
C VAL A 124 1.50 2.50 -5.53
N PHE A 125 0.60 3.11 -6.27
CA PHE A 125 0.33 4.55 -6.21
C PHE A 125 -0.78 4.84 -5.21
N VAL A 126 -0.57 5.83 -4.35
CA VAL A 126 -1.64 6.49 -3.58
C VAL A 126 -1.84 7.88 -4.15
N ILE A 127 -3.10 8.25 -4.42
CA ILE A 127 -3.42 9.42 -5.25
C ILE A 127 -4.35 10.35 -4.50
N LYS A 128 -3.95 11.64 -4.46
CA LYS A 128 -4.76 12.77 -4.00
C LYS A 128 -5.10 13.68 -5.17
N LYS A 129 -6.39 13.91 -5.38
CA LYS A 129 -6.88 14.94 -6.30
C LYS A 129 -6.69 16.31 -5.66
N THR A 130 -5.99 17.20 -6.37
CA THR A 130 -5.73 18.58 -5.92
C THR A 130 -6.28 19.64 -6.87
N GLY A 131 -7.10 19.22 -7.85
CA GLY A 131 -7.74 20.13 -8.81
C GLY A 131 -8.64 19.38 -9.80
N ALA A 132 -9.16 20.09 -10.77
CA ALA A 132 -10.18 19.60 -11.69
C ALA A 132 -9.67 18.57 -12.71
N THR A 133 -8.39 18.54 -13.03
CA THR A 133 -7.81 17.66 -14.04
C THR A 133 -6.93 16.57 -13.41
N LEU A 134 -6.72 15.46 -14.13
CA LEU A 134 -5.78 14.42 -13.71
C LEU A 134 -4.35 14.95 -13.57
N LEU A 135 -4.00 15.95 -14.36
CA LEU A 135 -2.67 16.59 -14.32
C LEU A 135 -2.42 17.40 -13.04
N SER A 136 -3.46 17.74 -12.28
CA SER A 136 -3.33 18.41 -10.99
C SER A 136 -3.13 17.45 -9.81
N ASN A 137 -3.33 16.15 -9.99
CA ASN A 137 -3.18 15.16 -8.92
C ASN A 137 -1.76 15.16 -8.34
N ARG A 138 -1.67 14.79 -7.06
CA ARG A 138 -0.42 14.44 -6.38
C ARG A 138 -0.44 12.95 -6.10
N ALA A 139 0.70 12.29 -6.27
CA ALA A 139 0.85 10.88 -6.02
C ALA A 139 2.13 10.58 -5.24
N ILE A 140 2.06 9.57 -4.38
CA ILE A 140 3.22 8.88 -3.86
C ILE A 140 3.20 7.50 -4.48
N ASN A 141 4.31 7.10 -5.01
CA ASN A 141 4.52 5.84 -5.67
C ASN A 141 5.44 4.99 -4.79
N TYR A 142 4.87 4.10 -4.02
CA TYR A 142 5.63 3.13 -3.24
C TYR A 142 6.17 2.07 -4.17
N VAL A 143 7.49 1.87 -4.15
CA VAL A 143 8.17 0.98 -5.09
C VAL A 143 8.98 -0.10 -4.41
N PHE A 144 9.01 -1.26 -5.05
CA PHE A 144 9.97 -2.32 -4.82
C PHE A 144 11.08 -2.15 -5.85
N SER A 145 12.18 -1.57 -5.44
CA SER A 145 13.29 -1.22 -6.34
C SER A 145 14.18 -2.42 -6.66
N SER A 146 14.69 -2.46 -7.87
CA SER A 146 15.73 -3.40 -8.28
C SER A 146 17.15 -2.88 -8.04
N ASN A 147 17.32 -1.56 -7.90
CA ASN A 147 18.66 -0.95 -7.90
C ASN A 147 18.89 0.03 -6.74
N SER A 148 17.83 0.59 -6.16
CA SER A 148 17.94 1.59 -5.09
C SER A 148 17.73 0.97 -3.72
N GLU A 149 18.30 1.58 -2.68
CA GLU A 149 18.14 1.14 -1.29
C GLU A 149 16.80 1.60 -0.71
N VAL A 150 16.31 0.89 0.30
CA VAL A 150 15.12 1.27 1.06
C VAL A 150 15.30 2.66 1.69
N GLY A 151 14.29 3.51 1.57
CA GLY A 151 14.30 4.90 2.03
C GLY A 151 14.76 5.91 0.98
N PHE A 152 15.35 5.47 -0.13
CA PHE A 152 15.62 6.37 -1.26
C PHE A 152 14.31 6.87 -1.83
N ASN A 153 14.26 8.16 -2.17
CA ASN A 153 13.11 8.78 -2.79
C ASN A 153 13.55 9.82 -3.82
N SER A 154 12.77 9.99 -4.87
CA SER A 154 13.01 10.98 -5.91
C SER A 154 11.70 11.39 -6.59
N PRO A 155 11.60 12.62 -7.11
CA PRO A 155 10.54 12.95 -8.05
C PRO A 155 10.60 12.05 -9.28
N SER A 156 9.44 11.63 -9.77
CA SER A 156 9.36 10.96 -11.07
C SER A 156 10.01 11.83 -12.16
N PRO A 157 10.83 11.27 -13.04
CA PRO A 157 11.47 12.02 -14.13
C PRO A 157 10.48 12.60 -15.15
N TYR A 158 9.21 12.19 -15.07
CA TYR A 158 8.12 12.70 -15.92
C TYR A 158 7.34 13.86 -15.28
N THR A 159 7.28 13.91 -13.93
CA THR A 159 6.55 14.93 -13.20
C THR A 159 6.94 15.03 -11.73
N LYS A 160 7.18 16.23 -11.25
CA LYS A 160 7.40 16.49 -9.81
C LYS A 160 6.15 16.27 -8.93
N LYS A 161 5.00 15.98 -9.56
CA LYS A 161 3.73 15.71 -8.87
C LYS A 161 3.58 14.25 -8.42
N SER A 162 4.51 13.38 -8.80
CA SER A 162 4.64 12.01 -8.34
C SER A 162 6.02 11.80 -7.73
N ILE A 163 6.08 11.24 -6.54
CA ILE A 163 7.32 10.91 -5.84
C ILE A 163 7.43 9.41 -5.74
N ASP A 164 8.55 8.86 -6.21
CA ASP A 164 8.90 7.46 -6.02
C ASP A 164 9.57 7.33 -4.65
N ASN A 165 9.06 6.42 -3.80
CA ASN A 165 9.56 6.16 -2.46
C ASN A 165 9.82 4.66 -2.30
N VAL A 166 11.08 4.28 -2.12
CA VAL A 166 11.50 2.88 -2.05
C VAL A 166 11.17 2.30 -0.69
N LEU A 167 10.22 1.36 -0.65
CA LEU A 167 9.88 0.61 0.55
C LEU A 167 10.55 -0.77 0.62
N SER A 168 11.01 -1.29 -0.52
CA SER A 168 11.67 -2.59 -0.62
C SER A 168 12.75 -2.58 -1.69
N SER A 169 13.76 -3.44 -1.53
CA SER A 169 14.83 -3.63 -2.51
C SER A 169 15.04 -5.12 -2.79
N THR A 170 15.27 -5.49 -4.06
CA THR A 170 15.55 -6.88 -4.46
C THR A 170 16.90 -7.37 -3.99
N LYS A 171 17.80 -6.48 -3.61
CA LYS A 171 19.15 -6.81 -3.12
C LYS A 171 19.17 -7.94 -2.08
N ASN A 172 18.18 -7.95 -1.15
CA ASN A 172 18.07 -8.97 -0.11
C ASN A 172 16.72 -9.71 -0.13
N ASN A 173 15.78 -9.32 -1.02
CA ASN A 173 14.40 -9.77 -0.97
C ASN A 173 13.90 -10.32 -2.31
N LEU A 174 14.77 -10.60 -3.27
CA LEU A 174 14.38 -11.26 -4.52
C LEU A 174 13.77 -12.64 -4.18
N ASN A 175 12.66 -12.99 -4.82
CA ASN A 175 11.88 -14.21 -4.60
C ASN A 175 11.26 -14.40 -3.20
N LYS A 176 11.25 -13.35 -2.37
CA LYS A 176 10.64 -13.40 -1.04
C LYS A 176 9.34 -12.61 -1.00
N TRP A 177 8.31 -13.17 -0.37
CA TRP A 177 7.15 -12.42 0.06
C TRP A 177 7.54 -11.53 1.23
N ILE A 178 7.31 -10.24 1.12
CA ILE A 178 7.56 -9.27 2.18
C ILE A 178 6.37 -8.36 2.35
N THR A 179 6.11 -7.97 3.58
CA THR A 179 5.10 -6.96 3.92
C THR A 179 5.80 -5.70 4.39
N VAL A 180 5.40 -4.58 3.81
CA VAL A 180 5.89 -3.24 4.18
C VAL A 180 4.74 -2.38 4.66
N LYS A 181 5.06 -1.37 5.47
CA LYS A 181 4.12 -0.39 5.99
C LYS A 181 4.66 1.02 5.78
N ALA A 182 3.79 1.94 5.35
CA ALA A 182 4.12 3.36 5.23
C ALA A 182 2.99 4.24 5.76
N ASN A 183 3.33 5.36 6.41
CA ASN A 183 2.34 6.34 6.86
C ASN A 183 2.07 7.34 5.73
N VAL A 184 1.01 7.10 4.98
CA VAL A 184 0.64 7.86 3.79
C VAL A 184 0.39 9.34 4.11
N LYS A 185 -0.24 9.65 5.25
CA LYS A 185 -0.48 11.04 5.66
C LYS A 185 0.81 11.79 5.90
N LYS A 186 1.77 11.19 6.63
CA LYS A 186 3.10 11.77 6.86
C LYS A 186 3.89 11.91 5.56
N ASP A 187 3.78 10.94 4.66
CA ASP A 187 4.50 10.97 3.38
C ASP A 187 3.98 12.07 2.45
N PHE A 188 2.66 12.30 2.38
CA PHE A 188 2.12 13.46 1.64
C PHE A 188 2.60 14.79 2.23
N LYS A 189 2.66 14.92 3.55
CA LYS A 189 3.22 16.12 4.19
C LYS A 189 4.69 16.28 3.87
N LYS A 190 5.48 15.21 3.99
CA LYS A 190 6.93 15.21 3.74
C LYS A 190 7.29 15.56 2.29
N PHE A 191 6.61 14.93 1.32
CA PHE A 191 7.03 14.97 -0.08
C PHE A 191 6.32 16.06 -0.91
N HIS A 192 5.12 16.45 -0.51
CA HIS A 192 4.31 17.42 -1.26
C HIS A 192 3.93 18.64 -0.46
N ASP A 193 4.30 18.71 0.83
CA ASP A 193 3.84 19.71 1.80
C ASP A 193 2.30 19.83 1.85
N LEU A 194 1.62 18.70 1.75
CA LEU A 194 0.16 18.62 1.77
C LEU A 194 -0.36 17.89 3.01
N ASP A 195 -1.32 18.51 3.70
CA ASP A 195 -2.10 17.87 4.76
C ASP A 195 -3.28 17.13 4.13
N VAL A 196 -3.10 15.83 3.89
CA VAL A 196 -4.10 14.97 3.24
C VAL A 196 -4.88 14.20 4.29
N ASN A 197 -6.18 14.49 4.42
CA ASN A 197 -7.08 13.75 5.30
C ASN A 197 -7.82 12.61 4.60
N GLN A 198 -7.94 12.66 3.27
CA GLN A 198 -8.62 11.65 2.47
C GLN A 198 -7.89 11.39 1.16
N LEU A 199 -7.66 10.11 0.83
CA LEU A 199 -7.21 9.69 -0.50
C LEU A 199 -8.38 9.62 -1.47
N ASP A 200 -8.07 9.71 -2.77
CA ASP A 200 -9.04 9.67 -3.85
C ASP A 200 -8.84 8.50 -4.82
N GLY A 201 -7.71 7.82 -4.75
CA GLY A 201 -7.43 6.67 -5.61
C GLY A 201 -6.20 5.89 -5.18
N LEU A 202 -6.13 4.67 -5.65
CA LEU A 202 -4.98 3.78 -5.57
C LEU A 202 -4.81 3.06 -6.91
N ALA A 203 -3.57 2.80 -7.30
CA ALA A 203 -3.28 1.98 -8.48
C ALA A 203 -2.09 1.06 -8.21
N ILE A 204 -2.14 -0.11 -8.82
CA ILE A 204 -1.02 -1.06 -8.93
C ILE A 204 -0.44 -0.93 -10.33
N MET A 205 0.88 -1.03 -10.46
CA MET A 205 1.53 -1.03 -11.76
C MET A 205 2.82 -1.84 -11.72
N SER A 206 3.09 -2.56 -12.81
CA SER A 206 4.38 -3.18 -13.15
C SER A 206 4.74 -2.75 -14.54
N ASP A 207 5.94 -2.25 -14.76
CA ASP A 207 6.34 -1.69 -16.04
C ASP A 207 7.80 -1.96 -16.40
N THR A 208 8.08 -2.03 -17.68
CA THR A 208 9.38 -2.28 -18.30
C THR A 208 9.49 -1.61 -19.66
N ASP A 209 8.63 -0.63 -19.93
CA ASP A 209 8.53 -0.01 -21.26
C ASP A 209 9.68 0.95 -21.54
N ASN A 210 10.37 1.47 -20.54
CA ASN A 210 11.55 2.31 -20.71
C ASN A 210 12.82 1.48 -20.94
N SER A 211 13.02 0.43 -20.15
CA SER A 211 14.19 -0.46 -20.23
C SER A 211 14.08 -1.55 -21.30
N LYS A 212 12.86 -1.82 -21.79
CA LYS A 212 12.53 -2.91 -22.72
C LYS A 212 12.83 -4.31 -22.14
N MET A 213 12.95 -4.41 -20.83
CA MET A 213 13.22 -5.66 -20.12
C MET A 213 11.94 -6.45 -19.82
N LYS A 214 12.08 -7.55 -19.08
CA LYS A 214 10.98 -8.36 -18.56
C LYS A 214 11.08 -8.44 -17.04
N SER A 215 9.96 -8.17 -16.36
CA SER A 215 9.82 -8.37 -14.90
C SER A 215 8.66 -9.30 -14.59
N ILE A 216 8.71 -9.92 -13.39
CA ILE A 216 7.63 -10.73 -12.82
C ILE A 216 7.48 -10.33 -11.36
N ALA A 217 6.29 -9.90 -11.00
CA ALA A 217 5.96 -9.47 -9.63
C ALA A 217 4.61 -10.01 -9.18
N TYR A 218 4.40 -9.98 -7.88
CA TYR A 218 3.18 -10.44 -7.22
C TYR A 218 2.75 -9.45 -6.15
N TYR A 219 1.45 -9.25 -6.01
CA TYR A 219 0.83 -8.38 -5.00
C TYR A 219 -0.20 -9.17 -4.22
N GLN A 220 -0.19 -9.00 -2.90
CA GLN A 220 -1.13 -9.63 -1.98
C GLN A 220 -1.42 -8.69 -0.80
N ASN A 221 -2.58 -8.79 -0.18
CA ASN A 221 -2.90 -8.09 1.08
C ASN A 221 -2.58 -6.59 1.06
N ILE A 222 -3.16 -5.82 0.13
CA ILE A 222 -3.07 -4.36 0.15
C ILE A 222 -4.23 -3.80 0.95
N PHE A 223 -3.92 -3.19 2.11
CA PHE A 223 -4.93 -2.65 3.02
C PHE A 223 -4.42 -1.42 3.78
N PHE A 224 -5.34 -0.65 4.33
CA PHE A 224 -5.04 0.43 5.25
C PHE A 224 -5.37 0.03 6.68
N SER A 225 -4.58 0.56 7.65
CA SER A 225 -4.76 0.31 9.08
C SER A 225 -4.55 1.56 9.92
N ALA A 226 -5.04 1.53 11.16
CA ALA A 226 -4.88 2.61 12.14
C ALA A 226 -3.45 2.69 12.70
N ASP A 227 -2.77 1.57 12.78
CA ASP A 227 -1.42 1.36 13.36
C ASP A 227 -0.52 0.50 12.43
#